data_160e22b5718a6c22d779453242931b7d
#
_entry.id   160e22b5718a6c22d779453242931b7d
#
_cell.length_a   1.000
_cell.length_b   1.000
_cell.length_c   1.000
_cell.angle_alpha   90.00
_cell.angle_beta   90.00
_cell.angle_gamma   90.00
#
_symmetry.space_group_name_H-M   'P 1'
#
loop_
_entity.id
_entity.type
_entity.pdbx_description
1 polymer ?
#
loop_
_entity_poly.entity_id
_entity_poly.type
_entity_poly.pdbx_seq_one_letter_code
_entity_poly.pdbx_strand_id
1 'polypeptide(L)'
;MTNVKRITLITVCLAAILPGNGLWAQQTEATGTTQTADSVSMPAQWDLQSCIDYALQQNISIRRNRINAQSTQVDVKTAKAALFPSLSFSSSQNLVNRPYQESSSIISGSEVLKSSNKTTYNGNYGLNAQWTVYNGSKRLKTIEQEKLNNRVADLDVATSENDIEQSIAQVYIQILYAAESVKVNKNTLQVSEAQRDRGKQLLDAGSIARSDYAQLEAQVSTDRYQLVTAQATLQDYKLQLKQLLELDGEQEMQVYLPALGDENVLSPLPTKTDVFRSAVALRPEIEASKLSVEASELGIGIAKSGYLPSVSLRRASEKRMEQLHRTQHQRPNL
;
A
#
# COMPACT_ATOMS: atom_id res chain seq x y z
N MET A 1 17.37 -4.36 -54.53
CA MET A 1 16.76 -3.20 -53.83
C MET A 1 15.21 -3.26 -53.74
N THR A 2 14.56 -4.32 -54.19
CA THR A 2 13.08 -4.39 -54.25
C THR A 2 12.41 -5.13 -53.09
N ASN A 3 13.18 -5.83 -52.24
CA ASN A 3 12.60 -6.67 -51.18
C ASN A 3 12.50 -5.93 -49.80
N VAL A 4 13.25 -4.87 -49.61
CA VAL A 4 13.17 -4.05 -48.37
C VAL A 4 11.87 -3.25 -48.30
N LYS A 5 11.37 -2.77 -49.45
CA LYS A 5 10.10 -2.04 -49.53
C LYS A 5 8.85 -2.88 -49.26
N ARG A 6 8.91 -4.23 -49.44
CA ARG A 6 7.77 -5.11 -49.15
C ARG A 6 7.67 -5.47 -47.65
N ILE A 7 8.80 -5.48 -46.95
CA ILE A 7 8.81 -5.74 -45.51
C ILE A 7 8.28 -4.53 -44.75
N THR A 8 8.63 -3.31 -45.18
CA THR A 8 8.08 -2.07 -44.60
C THR A 8 6.57 -1.92 -44.84
N LEU A 9 6.05 -2.45 -45.92
CA LEU A 9 4.61 -2.36 -46.22
C LEU A 9 3.76 -3.30 -45.37
N ILE A 10 4.29 -4.45 -44.97
CA ILE A 10 3.58 -5.41 -44.10
C ILE A 10 3.54 -4.90 -42.66
N THR A 11 4.57 -4.18 -42.20
CA THR A 11 4.59 -3.58 -40.87
C THR A 11 3.61 -2.40 -40.75
N VAL A 12 3.41 -1.65 -41.83
CA VAL A 12 2.45 -0.53 -41.87
C VAL A 12 1.00 -1.02 -41.97
N CYS A 13 0.72 -2.15 -42.66
CA CYS A 13 -0.64 -2.68 -42.73
C CYS A 13 -1.12 -3.34 -41.42
N LEU A 14 -0.21 -3.81 -40.51
CA LEU A 14 -0.62 -4.36 -39.21
C LEU A 14 -1.00 -3.26 -38.21
N ALA A 15 -0.51 -2.03 -38.43
CA ALA A 15 -0.87 -0.86 -37.59
C ALA A 15 -2.25 -0.28 -37.93
N ALA A 16 -2.84 -0.65 -39.12
CA ALA A 16 -4.10 -0.09 -39.61
C ALA A 16 -5.36 -0.90 -39.17
N ILE A 17 -5.22 -2.02 -38.44
CA ILE A 17 -6.37 -2.86 -38.05
C ILE A 17 -6.73 -2.65 -36.54
N LEU A 18 -6.05 -1.76 -35.82
CA LEU A 18 -6.49 -1.34 -34.52
C LEU A 18 -7.44 -0.13 -34.67
N PRO A 19 -8.71 -0.23 -34.21
CA PRO A 19 -9.60 0.92 -34.21
C PRO A 19 -9.02 1.98 -33.28
N GLY A 20 -8.65 3.08 -33.89
CA GLY A 20 -8.34 4.40 -33.37
C GLY A 20 -8.28 4.61 -31.86
N ASN A 21 -7.12 4.36 -31.26
CA ASN A 21 -6.60 5.24 -30.23
C ASN A 21 -5.14 5.49 -30.60
N GLY A 22 -4.89 6.66 -31.15
CA GLY A 22 -3.58 7.08 -31.63
C GLY A 22 -2.52 6.90 -30.55
N LEU A 23 -1.60 5.98 -30.79
CA LEU A 23 -0.25 6.06 -30.24
C LEU A 23 0.49 7.20 -30.96
N TRP A 24 0.00 8.41 -30.77
CA TRP A 24 0.90 9.55 -30.77
C TRP A 24 1.77 9.33 -29.54
N ALA A 25 3.07 9.21 -29.76
CA ALA A 25 4.02 9.55 -28.72
C ALA A 25 3.66 10.98 -28.31
N GLN A 26 2.76 11.13 -27.37
CA GLN A 26 2.65 12.34 -26.60
C GLN A 26 4.00 12.45 -25.91
N GLN A 27 4.85 13.25 -26.49
CA GLN A 27 5.74 14.09 -25.72
C GLN A 27 4.83 14.65 -24.63
N THR A 28 4.82 13.96 -23.50
CA THR A 28 4.22 14.48 -22.28
C THR A 28 5.10 15.67 -21.94
N GLU A 29 4.78 16.84 -22.50
CA GLU A 29 4.97 18.03 -21.70
C GLU A 29 4.31 17.65 -20.38
N ALA A 30 5.15 17.53 -19.38
CA ALA A 30 4.73 17.52 -18.00
C ALA A 30 4.08 18.89 -17.75
N THR A 31 2.87 19.06 -18.29
CA THR A 31 1.92 19.94 -17.68
C THR A 31 1.67 19.26 -16.35
N GLY A 32 2.47 19.68 -15.37
CA GLY A 32 2.21 19.43 -13.99
C GLY A 32 0.77 19.88 -13.75
N THR A 33 -0.16 18.97 -13.94
CA THR A 33 -1.32 18.95 -13.08
C THR A 33 -0.70 18.61 -11.72
N THR A 34 -0.19 19.65 -11.08
CA THR A 34 -0.17 19.72 -9.65
C THR A 34 -1.61 19.33 -9.31
N GLN A 35 -1.85 18.04 -9.03
CA GLN A 35 -2.92 17.71 -8.13
C GLN A 35 -2.62 18.63 -6.96
N THR A 36 -3.37 19.74 -6.89
CA THR A 36 -3.55 20.47 -5.66
C THR A 36 -3.92 19.32 -4.71
N ALA A 37 -2.92 18.81 -3.99
CA ALA A 37 -3.16 18.14 -2.75
C ALA A 37 -4.15 19.11 -2.08
N ASP A 38 -5.39 18.67 -1.90
CA ASP A 38 -6.30 19.35 -1.04
C ASP A 38 -5.49 19.68 0.19
N SER A 39 -5.06 20.92 0.28
CA SER A 39 -4.34 21.41 1.43
C SER A 39 -5.40 21.41 2.52
N VAL A 40 -5.49 20.28 3.22
CA VAL A 40 -6.29 20.14 4.43
C VAL A 40 -5.81 21.30 5.29
N SER A 41 -6.67 22.31 5.44
CA SER A 41 -6.33 23.52 6.17
C SER A 41 -5.97 23.09 7.59
N MET A 42 -4.71 23.30 7.98
CA MET A 42 -4.27 22.94 9.33
C MET A 42 -5.07 23.75 10.34
N PRO A 43 -5.68 23.12 11.34
CA PRO A 43 -6.38 23.82 12.37
C PRO A 43 -5.40 24.69 13.19
N ALA A 44 -5.79 25.90 13.53
CA ALA A 44 -5.00 26.80 14.36
C ALA A 44 -4.76 26.22 15.78
N GLN A 45 -5.69 25.43 16.27
CA GLN A 45 -5.61 24.68 17.52
C GLN A 45 -6.06 23.25 17.28
N TRP A 46 -5.34 22.31 17.88
CA TRP A 46 -5.58 20.87 17.74
C TRP A 46 -6.41 20.38 18.93
N ASP A 47 -7.70 20.21 18.73
CA ASP A 47 -8.57 19.48 19.64
C ASP A 47 -8.61 17.99 19.25
N LEU A 48 -9.17 17.14 20.10
CA LEU A 48 -9.23 15.70 19.86
C LEU A 48 -9.90 15.36 18.53
N GLN A 49 -11.03 16.01 18.23
CA GLN A 49 -11.82 15.72 17.03
C GLN A 49 -11.06 16.14 15.76
N SER A 50 -10.44 17.32 15.76
CA SER A 50 -9.61 17.77 14.63
C SER A 50 -8.41 16.86 14.39
N CYS A 51 -7.80 16.31 15.45
CA CYS A 51 -6.72 15.32 15.33
C CYS A 51 -7.21 14.04 14.65
N ILE A 52 -8.37 13.52 15.07
CA ILE A 52 -8.98 12.32 14.50
C ILE A 52 -9.32 12.55 13.02
N ASP A 53 -10.04 13.64 12.71
CA ASP A 53 -10.49 13.93 11.34
C ASP A 53 -9.31 14.11 10.38
N TYR A 54 -8.23 14.74 10.84
CA TYR A 54 -7.00 14.90 10.06
C TYR A 54 -6.31 13.54 9.83
N ALA A 55 -6.16 12.74 10.87
CA ALA A 55 -5.51 11.43 10.76
C ALA A 55 -6.27 10.48 9.84
N LEU A 56 -7.60 10.45 9.90
CA LEU A 56 -8.43 9.61 9.03
C LEU A 56 -8.21 9.93 7.53
N GLN A 57 -7.80 11.18 7.22
CA GLN A 57 -7.54 11.61 5.84
C GLN A 57 -6.07 11.38 5.43
N GLN A 58 -5.11 11.61 6.32
CA GLN A 58 -3.70 11.68 5.98
C GLN A 58 -2.88 10.47 6.41
N ASN A 59 -3.33 9.69 7.39
CA ASN A 59 -2.53 8.59 7.94
C ASN A 59 -2.19 7.54 6.88
N ILE A 60 -0.90 7.20 6.79
CA ILE A 60 -0.34 6.29 5.78
C ILE A 60 -0.89 4.87 5.95
N SER A 61 -1.11 4.41 7.19
CA SER A 61 -1.64 3.06 7.45
C SER A 61 -3.06 2.91 6.93
N ILE A 62 -3.92 3.90 7.14
CA ILE A 62 -5.30 3.91 6.62
C ILE A 62 -5.27 3.97 5.09
N ARG A 63 -4.45 4.84 4.50
CA ARG A 63 -4.31 4.95 3.04
C ARG A 63 -3.82 3.63 2.42
N ARG A 64 -2.87 2.96 3.05
CA ARG A 64 -2.39 1.64 2.61
C ARG A 64 -3.52 0.61 2.63
N ASN A 65 -4.31 0.55 3.69
CA ASN A 65 -5.43 -0.40 3.78
C ASN A 65 -6.53 -0.08 2.76
N ARG A 66 -6.82 1.20 2.50
CA ARG A 66 -7.75 1.61 1.42
C ARG A 66 -7.25 1.18 0.04
N ILE A 67 -5.95 1.33 -0.25
CA ILE A 67 -5.36 0.86 -1.51
C ILE A 67 -5.43 -0.67 -1.59
N ASN A 68 -5.20 -1.39 -0.48
CA ASN A 68 -5.35 -2.84 -0.43
C ASN A 68 -6.78 -3.27 -0.73
N ALA A 69 -7.79 -2.62 -0.16
CA ALA A 69 -9.20 -2.87 -0.46
C ALA A 69 -9.54 -2.60 -1.94
N GLN A 70 -8.96 -1.56 -2.54
CA GLN A 70 -9.08 -1.32 -3.99
C GLN A 70 -8.41 -2.44 -4.82
N SER A 71 -7.25 -2.94 -4.38
CA SER A 71 -6.57 -4.06 -5.03
C SER A 71 -7.43 -5.32 -5.01
N THR A 72 -7.97 -5.69 -3.84
CA THR A 72 -8.86 -6.87 -3.73
C THR A 72 -10.14 -6.71 -4.55
N GLN A 73 -10.65 -5.48 -4.73
CA GLN A 73 -11.74 -5.21 -5.67
C GLN A 73 -11.36 -5.53 -7.12
N VAL A 74 -10.11 -5.25 -7.52
CA VAL A 74 -9.59 -5.61 -8.84
C VAL A 74 -9.46 -7.13 -8.95
N ASP A 75 -9.09 -7.83 -7.89
CA ASP A 75 -9.01 -9.30 -7.86
C ASP A 75 -10.39 -9.94 -8.11
N VAL A 76 -11.46 -9.37 -7.53
CA VAL A 76 -12.84 -9.77 -7.85
C VAL A 76 -13.15 -9.59 -9.35
N LYS A 77 -12.73 -8.46 -9.94
CA LYS A 77 -12.93 -8.22 -11.40
C LYS A 77 -12.13 -9.22 -12.23
N THR A 78 -10.90 -9.53 -11.81
CA THR A 78 -10.02 -10.51 -12.46
C THR A 78 -10.60 -11.92 -12.36
N ALA A 79 -11.12 -12.32 -11.20
CA ALA A 79 -11.81 -13.59 -11.03
C ALA A 79 -13.05 -13.71 -11.91
N LYS A 80 -13.84 -12.63 -12.07
CA LYS A 80 -14.96 -12.57 -13.01
C LYS A 80 -14.50 -12.64 -14.47
N ALA A 81 -13.42 -11.92 -14.82
CA ALA A 81 -12.85 -11.95 -16.17
C ALA A 81 -12.36 -13.35 -16.55
N ALA A 82 -11.93 -14.15 -15.58
CA ALA A 82 -11.55 -15.54 -15.81
C ALA A 82 -12.69 -16.45 -16.31
N LEU A 83 -13.96 -16.04 -16.25
CA LEU A 83 -15.08 -16.77 -16.88
C LEU A 83 -15.06 -16.68 -18.40
N PHE A 84 -14.48 -15.64 -18.96
CA PHE A 84 -14.40 -15.41 -20.39
C PHE A 84 -13.23 -16.16 -21.02
N PRO A 85 -13.26 -16.38 -22.36
CA PRO A 85 -12.13 -16.96 -23.06
C PRO A 85 -10.91 -16.02 -23.05
N SER A 86 -9.73 -16.59 -22.86
CA SER A 86 -8.47 -15.87 -23.03
C SER A 86 -7.99 -15.97 -24.49
N LEU A 87 -7.54 -14.86 -25.04
CA LEU A 87 -6.94 -14.77 -26.36
C LEU A 87 -5.50 -14.27 -26.21
N SER A 88 -4.54 -15.06 -26.74
CA SER A 88 -3.14 -14.66 -26.75
C SER A 88 -2.57 -14.69 -28.17
N PHE A 89 -1.84 -13.65 -28.51
CA PHE A 89 -1.04 -13.58 -29.73
C PHE A 89 0.44 -13.72 -29.36
N SER A 90 1.12 -14.60 -30.04
CA SER A 90 2.57 -14.78 -29.89
C SER A 90 3.26 -14.59 -31.24
N SER A 91 4.35 -13.85 -31.23
CA SER A 91 5.23 -13.69 -32.40
C SER A 91 6.64 -13.99 -31.97
N SER A 92 7.29 -14.95 -32.61
CA SER A 92 8.69 -15.21 -32.42
C SER A 92 9.41 -15.12 -33.76
N GLN A 93 10.50 -14.38 -33.78
CA GLN A 93 11.33 -14.21 -34.96
C GLN A 93 12.75 -14.64 -34.60
N ASN A 94 13.30 -15.54 -35.38
CA ASN A 94 14.64 -16.07 -35.19
C ASN A 94 15.47 -15.87 -36.46
N LEU A 95 16.55 -15.12 -36.33
CA LEU A 95 17.53 -14.93 -37.36
C LEU A 95 18.80 -15.69 -36.97
N VAL A 96 19.11 -16.75 -37.73
CA VAL A 96 20.31 -17.55 -37.50
C VAL A 96 21.30 -17.27 -38.62
N ASN A 97 22.44 -16.70 -38.28
CA ASN A 97 23.56 -16.52 -39.19
C ASN A 97 24.69 -17.53 -38.83
N ARG A 98 25.04 -18.39 -39.81
CA ARG A 98 26.08 -19.40 -39.66
C ARG A 98 27.18 -19.15 -40.70
N PRO A 99 28.13 -18.25 -40.44
CA PRO A 99 29.12 -17.85 -41.42
C PRO A 99 30.09 -18.97 -41.85
N TYR A 100 30.25 -20.02 -41.02
CA TYR A 100 31.17 -21.12 -41.23
C TYR A 100 30.49 -22.46 -41.54
N GLN A 101 29.22 -22.45 -41.98
CA GLN A 101 28.53 -23.70 -42.34
C GLN A 101 29.06 -24.24 -43.67
N GLU A 102 29.56 -25.48 -43.66
CA GLU A 102 29.90 -26.20 -44.87
C GLU A 102 28.67 -26.44 -45.72
N SER A 103 28.83 -26.44 -47.04
CA SER A 103 27.74 -26.67 -48.01
C SER A 103 27.29 -28.14 -47.88
N SER A 104 26.04 -28.36 -47.44
CA SER A 104 25.44 -29.67 -47.50
C SER A 104 25.00 -29.96 -48.96
N SER A 105 25.44 -31.08 -49.52
CA SER A 105 24.98 -31.56 -50.83
C SER A 105 23.93 -32.64 -50.61
N ILE A 106 22.72 -32.40 -51.14
CA ILE A 106 21.69 -33.43 -51.19
C ILE A 106 21.72 -34.03 -52.60
N ILE A 107 21.94 -35.31 -52.67
CA ILE A 107 21.89 -36.04 -53.92
C ILE A 107 20.44 -36.47 -54.13
N SER A 108 19.76 -35.91 -55.15
CA SER A 108 18.42 -36.30 -55.58
C SER A 108 18.49 -36.75 -57.02
N GLY A 109 18.54 -38.03 -57.25
CA GLY A 109 18.72 -38.58 -58.58
C GLY A 109 20.13 -38.35 -59.15
N SER A 110 20.25 -37.81 -60.34
CA SER A 110 21.51 -37.50 -61.02
C SER A 110 22.00 -36.05 -60.81
N GLU A 111 21.30 -35.23 -60.05
CA GLU A 111 21.67 -33.84 -59.75
C GLU A 111 22.14 -33.65 -58.31
N VAL A 112 23.30 -33.00 -58.16
CA VAL A 112 23.83 -32.58 -56.86
C VAL A 112 23.41 -31.13 -56.61
N LEU A 113 22.44 -30.97 -55.74
CA LEU A 113 21.99 -29.64 -55.29
C LEU A 113 22.85 -29.19 -54.13
N LYS A 114 23.72 -28.19 -54.36
CA LYS A 114 24.48 -27.52 -53.28
C LYS A 114 23.63 -26.41 -52.71
N SER A 115 23.24 -26.56 -51.46
CA SER A 115 22.59 -25.49 -50.70
C SER A 115 23.53 -24.96 -49.60
N SER A 116 23.91 -23.69 -49.70
CA SER A 116 24.65 -23.03 -48.64
C SER A 116 23.83 -21.83 -48.15
N ASN A 117 23.02 -22.04 -47.13
CA ASN A 117 22.27 -20.96 -46.46
C ASN A 117 23.04 -20.44 -45.26
N LYS A 118 23.77 -19.34 -45.43
CA LYS A 118 24.51 -18.69 -44.34
C LYS A 118 23.58 -17.99 -43.35
N THR A 119 22.45 -17.54 -43.79
CA THR A 119 21.46 -16.81 -42.97
C THR A 119 20.08 -17.42 -43.18
N THR A 120 19.47 -17.84 -42.11
CA THR A 120 18.11 -18.39 -42.08
C THR A 120 17.23 -17.49 -41.20
N TYR A 121 16.12 -17.04 -41.77
CA TYR A 121 15.10 -16.30 -41.05
C TYR A 121 13.86 -17.20 -40.87
N ASN A 122 13.49 -17.40 -39.61
CA ASN A 122 12.29 -18.16 -39.25
C ASN A 122 11.36 -17.26 -38.43
N GLY A 123 10.16 -17.06 -38.92
CA GLY A 123 9.11 -16.31 -38.21
C GLY A 123 7.93 -17.22 -37.87
N ASN A 124 7.55 -17.27 -36.60
CA ASN A 124 6.35 -17.96 -36.14
C ASN A 124 5.36 -16.92 -35.58
N TYR A 125 4.12 -17.01 -36.05
CA TYR A 125 3.01 -16.23 -35.54
C TYR A 125 1.92 -17.17 -35.05
N GLY A 126 1.56 -17.06 -33.78
CA GLY A 126 0.54 -17.90 -33.16
C GLY A 126 -0.61 -17.07 -32.58
N LEU A 127 -1.83 -17.48 -32.85
CA LEU A 127 -3.02 -16.99 -32.20
C LEU A 127 -3.63 -18.16 -31.43
N ASN A 128 -3.70 -18.04 -30.10
CA ASN A 128 -4.25 -19.07 -29.23
C ASN A 128 -5.47 -18.52 -28.50
N ALA A 129 -6.59 -19.20 -28.64
CA ALA A 129 -7.80 -18.97 -27.86
C ALA A 129 -8.04 -20.16 -26.94
N GLN A 130 -8.24 -19.88 -25.64
CA GLN A 130 -8.54 -20.90 -24.66
C GLN A 130 -9.74 -20.48 -23.80
N TRP A 131 -10.69 -21.37 -23.67
CA TRP A 131 -11.86 -21.18 -22.81
C TRP A 131 -12.13 -22.44 -22.00
N THR A 132 -12.11 -22.30 -20.68
CA THR A 132 -12.54 -23.38 -19.79
C THR A 132 -14.04 -23.23 -19.58
N VAL A 133 -14.83 -24.15 -20.12
CA VAL A 133 -16.30 -24.10 -20.03
C VAL A 133 -16.77 -24.61 -18.67
N TYR A 134 -16.13 -25.67 -18.17
CA TYR A 134 -16.47 -26.29 -16.89
C TYR A 134 -15.21 -26.74 -16.14
N ASN A 135 -15.15 -26.51 -14.83
CA ASN A 135 -14.05 -26.94 -13.96
C ASN A 135 -14.56 -27.25 -12.55
N GLY A 136 -15.66 -28.00 -12.44
CA GLY A 136 -16.21 -28.40 -11.13
C GLY A 136 -16.71 -27.24 -10.28
N SER A 137 -17.18 -26.14 -10.89
CA SER A 137 -17.60 -24.88 -10.25
C SER A 137 -16.49 -24.12 -9.51
N LYS A 138 -15.21 -24.51 -9.72
CA LYS A 138 -14.06 -23.84 -9.09
C LYS A 138 -14.10 -22.33 -9.29
N ARG A 139 -14.31 -21.85 -10.55
CA ARG A 139 -14.32 -20.42 -10.89
C ARG A 139 -15.41 -19.64 -10.17
N LEU A 140 -16.61 -20.23 -10.04
CA LEU A 140 -17.71 -19.56 -9.33
C LEU A 140 -17.39 -19.40 -7.85
N LYS A 141 -16.88 -20.47 -7.21
CA LYS A 141 -16.46 -20.43 -5.81
C LYS A 141 -15.29 -19.47 -5.58
N THR A 142 -14.36 -19.39 -6.54
CA THR A 142 -13.27 -18.40 -6.46
C THR A 142 -13.82 -16.97 -6.50
N ILE A 143 -14.80 -16.67 -7.34
CA ILE A 143 -15.42 -15.34 -7.37
C ILE A 143 -16.10 -15.02 -6.03
N GLU A 144 -16.77 -15.99 -5.43
CA GLU A 144 -17.40 -15.82 -4.10
C GLU A 144 -16.34 -15.60 -3.02
N GLN A 145 -15.27 -16.38 -3.03
CA GLN A 145 -14.14 -16.21 -2.13
C GLN A 145 -13.51 -14.82 -2.24
N GLU A 146 -13.24 -14.35 -3.49
CA GLU A 146 -12.66 -13.03 -3.69
C GLU A 146 -13.60 -11.89 -3.27
N LYS A 147 -14.91 -12.06 -3.38
CA LYS A 147 -15.88 -11.10 -2.82
C LYS A 147 -15.82 -11.04 -1.30
N LEU A 148 -15.68 -12.19 -0.62
CA LEU A 148 -15.51 -12.21 0.83
C LEU A 148 -14.17 -11.59 1.23
N ASN A 149 -13.08 -11.89 0.52
CA ASN A 149 -11.76 -11.30 0.75
C ASN A 149 -11.81 -9.76 0.59
N ASN A 150 -12.53 -9.25 -0.42
CA ASN A 150 -12.72 -7.81 -0.57
C ASN A 150 -13.53 -7.22 0.60
N ARG A 151 -14.58 -7.92 1.07
CA ARG A 151 -15.35 -7.45 2.24
C ARG A 151 -14.51 -7.44 3.52
N VAL A 152 -13.63 -8.44 3.70
CA VAL A 152 -12.64 -8.46 4.79
C VAL A 152 -11.72 -7.26 4.69
N ALA A 153 -11.17 -6.97 3.50
CA ALA A 153 -10.29 -5.82 3.31
C ALA A 153 -10.99 -4.47 3.58
N ASP A 154 -12.29 -4.34 3.28
CA ASP A 154 -13.07 -3.14 3.65
C ASP A 154 -13.23 -3.03 5.19
N LEU A 155 -13.43 -4.15 5.88
CA LEU A 155 -13.48 -4.18 7.35
C LEU A 155 -12.11 -3.92 7.99
N ASP A 156 -11.02 -4.34 7.36
CA ASP A 156 -9.65 -4.02 7.79
C ASP A 156 -9.36 -2.51 7.71
N VAL A 157 -9.96 -1.80 6.74
CA VAL A 157 -9.90 -0.33 6.71
C VAL A 157 -10.59 0.24 7.95
N ALA A 158 -11.82 -0.19 8.24
CA ALA A 158 -12.56 0.28 9.42
C ALA A 158 -11.85 -0.06 10.74
N THR A 159 -11.21 -1.24 10.82
CA THR A 159 -10.37 -1.63 11.95
C THR A 159 -9.19 -0.68 12.12
N SER A 160 -8.49 -0.38 11.02
CA SER A 160 -7.35 0.55 11.06
C SER A 160 -7.77 1.98 11.43
N GLU A 161 -8.96 2.43 11.00
CA GLU A 161 -9.53 3.72 11.40
C GLU A 161 -9.78 3.76 12.92
N ASN A 162 -10.41 2.72 13.49
CA ASN A 162 -10.65 2.60 14.93
C ASN A 162 -9.34 2.54 15.75
N ASP A 163 -8.32 1.82 15.26
CA ASP A 163 -7.03 1.68 15.95
C ASP A 163 -6.29 3.02 16.00
N ILE A 164 -6.32 3.79 14.92
CA ILE A 164 -5.72 5.13 14.88
C ILE A 164 -6.49 6.10 15.77
N GLU A 165 -7.82 6.09 15.73
CA GLU A 165 -8.66 6.90 16.61
C GLU A 165 -8.37 6.62 18.09
N GLN A 166 -8.30 5.33 18.46
CA GLN A 166 -7.94 4.92 19.82
C GLN A 166 -6.54 5.39 20.21
N SER A 167 -5.56 5.25 19.32
CA SER A 167 -4.18 5.67 19.56
C SER A 167 -4.06 7.18 19.76
N ILE A 168 -4.75 7.96 18.94
CA ILE A 168 -4.81 9.42 19.06
C ILE A 168 -5.46 9.82 20.38
N ALA A 169 -6.60 9.24 20.72
CA ALA A 169 -7.29 9.54 21.98
C ALA A 169 -6.41 9.23 23.19
N GLN A 170 -5.69 8.11 23.18
CA GLN A 170 -4.78 7.73 24.24
C GLN A 170 -3.63 8.73 24.41
N VAL A 171 -2.95 9.09 23.32
CA VAL A 171 -1.83 10.04 23.36
C VAL A 171 -2.32 11.44 23.72
N TYR A 172 -3.49 11.85 23.23
CA TYR A 172 -4.09 13.13 23.58
C TYR A 172 -4.37 13.26 25.10
N ILE A 173 -4.95 12.21 25.72
CA ILE A 173 -5.16 12.16 27.18
C ILE A 173 -3.83 12.20 27.93
N GLN A 174 -2.78 11.52 27.44
CA GLN A 174 -1.45 11.59 28.03
C GLN A 174 -0.85 13.00 27.97
N ILE A 175 -1.09 13.74 26.87
CA ILE A 175 -0.70 15.16 26.75
C ILE A 175 -1.41 16.01 27.80
N LEU A 176 -2.73 15.84 27.98
CA LEU A 176 -3.50 16.57 28.99
C LEU A 176 -2.95 16.30 30.39
N TYR A 177 -2.72 15.04 30.73
CA TYR A 177 -2.14 14.66 32.01
C TYR A 177 -0.73 15.23 32.24
N ALA A 178 0.13 15.16 31.23
CA ALA A 178 1.49 15.69 31.30
C ALA A 178 1.50 17.22 31.44
N ALA A 179 0.58 17.92 30.75
CA ALA A 179 0.46 19.38 30.86
C ALA A 179 0.06 19.82 32.27
N GLU A 180 -0.90 19.12 32.90
CA GLU A 180 -1.27 19.40 34.28
C GLU A 180 -0.13 19.02 35.27
N SER A 181 0.60 17.94 35.00
CA SER A 181 1.79 17.57 35.76
C SER A 181 2.86 18.67 35.73
N VAL A 182 3.13 19.26 34.56
CA VAL A 182 4.07 20.40 34.46
C VAL A 182 3.58 21.59 35.27
N LYS A 183 2.30 21.89 35.27
CA LYS A 183 1.72 22.99 36.07
C LYS A 183 1.86 22.76 37.56
N VAL A 184 1.59 21.53 38.04
CA VAL A 184 1.76 21.13 39.43
C VAL A 184 3.23 21.24 39.87
N ASN A 185 4.17 20.66 39.07
CA ASN A 185 5.61 20.71 39.41
C ASN A 185 6.15 22.15 39.36
N LYS A 186 5.65 23.00 38.47
CA LYS A 186 6.00 24.42 38.45
C LYS A 186 5.55 25.14 39.75
N ASN A 187 4.34 24.89 40.21
CA ASN A 187 3.85 25.44 41.47
C ASN A 187 4.64 24.92 42.66
N THR A 188 4.96 23.62 42.69
CA THR A 188 5.79 23.02 43.75
C THR A 188 7.17 23.68 43.82
N LEU A 189 7.82 23.86 42.65
CA LEU A 189 9.11 24.55 42.60
C LEU A 189 9.01 26.00 43.10
N GLN A 190 7.97 26.74 42.78
CA GLN A 190 7.76 28.12 43.28
C GLN A 190 7.65 28.14 44.81
N VAL A 191 6.94 27.16 45.41
CA VAL A 191 6.80 27.04 46.84
C VAL A 191 8.15 26.70 47.51
N SER A 192 8.89 25.74 46.96
CA SER A 192 10.21 25.37 47.54
C SER A 192 11.25 26.48 47.37
N GLU A 193 11.23 27.26 46.27
CA GLU A 193 12.07 28.45 46.10
C GLU A 193 11.74 29.51 47.15
N ALA A 194 10.46 29.78 47.41
CA ALA A 194 10.02 30.74 48.45
C ALA A 194 10.44 30.24 49.86
N GLN A 195 10.35 28.95 50.13
CA GLN A 195 10.83 28.34 51.38
C GLN A 195 12.34 28.47 51.53
N ARG A 196 13.14 28.21 50.52
CA ARG A 196 14.58 28.40 50.51
C ARG A 196 14.95 29.88 50.81
N ASP A 197 14.28 30.82 50.14
CA ASP A 197 14.55 32.26 50.29
C ASP A 197 14.24 32.72 51.71
N ARG A 198 13.14 32.25 52.33
CA ARG A 198 12.84 32.44 53.73
C ARG A 198 13.89 31.76 54.65
N GLY A 199 14.28 30.55 54.33
CA GLY A 199 15.34 29.81 55.04
C GLY A 199 16.66 30.58 55.04
N LYS A 200 17.01 31.22 53.91
CA LYS A 200 18.20 32.07 53.83
C LYS A 200 18.16 33.25 54.79
N GLN A 201 17.01 33.94 54.87
CA GLN A 201 16.84 35.04 55.83
C GLN A 201 16.97 34.58 57.27
N LEU A 202 16.46 33.39 57.59
CA LEU A 202 16.59 32.80 58.94
C LEU A 202 18.00 32.37 59.25
N LEU A 203 18.74 31.88 58.29
CA LEU A 203 20.16 31.54 58.42
C LEU A 203 21.00 32.80 58.65
N ASP A 204 20.78 33.85 57.88
CA ASP A 204 21.46 35.12 58.00
C ASP A 204 21.17 35.80 59.38
N ALA A 205 19.98 35.54 59.92
CA ALA A 205 19.58 35.95 61.28
C ALA A 205 20.09 34.99 62.40
N GLY A 206 20.78 33.89 62.05
CA GLY A 206 21.30 32.91 63.02
C GLY A 206 20.23 32.01 63.66
N SER A 207 18.99 31.98 63.09
CA SER A 207 17.83 31.26 63.62
C SER A 207 17.76 29.76 63.21
N ILE A 208 18.46 29.38 62.12
CA ILE A 208 18.52 27.98 61.67
C ILE A 208 19.97 27.55 61.41
N ALA A 209 20.21 26.23 61.43
CA ALA A 209 21.51 25.67 61.14
C ALA A 209 21.81 25.68 59.62
N ARG A 210 23.09 25.72 59.25
CA ARG A 210 23.55 25.65 57.87
C ARG A 210 23.15 24.35 57.15
N SER A 211 23.05 23.26 57.94
CA SER A 211 22.52 21.97 57.46
C SER A 211 21.08 22.05 57.00
N ASP A 212 20.24 22.79 57.74
CA ASP A 212 18.80 22.91 57.40
C ASP A 212 18.60 23.76 56.14
N TYR A 213 19.39 24.83 55.98
CA TYR A 213 19.39 25.59 54.74
C TYR A 213 19.86 24.76 53.54
N ALA A 214 20.92 23.96 53.68
CA ALA A 214 21.40 23.07 52.63
C ALA A 214 20.35 22.01 52.21
N GLN A 215 19.51 21.58 53.17
CA GLN A 215 18.39 20.68 52.85
C GLN A 215 17.29 21.38 51.98
N LEU A 216 17.02 22.64 52.27
CA LEU A 216 16.08 23.46 51.42
C LEU A 216 16.63 23.66 50.00
N GLU A 217 17.96 23.89 49.86
CA GLU A 217 18.59 23.99 48.55
C GLU A 217 18.52 22.67 47.76
N ALA A 218 18.75 21.55 48.46
CA ALA A 218 18.62 20.22 47.88
C ALA A 218 17.17 19.95 47.39
N GLN A 219 16.16 20.36 48.20
CA GLN A 219 14.75 20.24 47.81
C GLN A 219 14.42 21.05 46.52
N VAL A 220 14.84 22.31 46.43
CA VAL A 220 14.67 23.13 45.23
C VAL A 220 15.31 22.46 44.01
N SER A 221 16.51 21.90 44.18
CA SER A 221 17.19 21.20 43.07
C SER A 221 16.43 19.95 42.61
N THR A 222 15.84 19.21 43.52
CA THR A 222 14.99 18.05 43.27
C THR A 222 13.71 18.46 42.54
N ASP A 223 13.03 19.50 42.99
CA ASP A 223 11.78 19.98 42.39
C ASP A 223 12.02 20.58 40.98
N ARG A 224 13.17 21.23 40.81
CA ARG A 224 13.61 21.70 39.46
C ARG A 224 13.84 20.54 38.51
N TYR A 225 14.50 19.48 38.94
CA TYR A 225 14.68 18.27 38.16
C TYR A 225 13.34 17.65 37.78
N GLN A 226 12.39 17.55 38.73
CA GLN A 226 11.05 17.02 38.44
C GLN A 226 10.30 17.87 37.41
N LEU A 227 10.39 19.21 37.47
CA LEU A 227 9.80 20.09 36.49
C LEU A 227 10.40 19.86 35.10
N VAL A 228 11.73 19.80 34.98
CA VAL A 228 12.39 19.56 33.68
C VAL A 228 11.98 18.20 33.09
N THR A 229 11.91 17.17 33.93
CA THR A 229 11.48 15.83 33.52
C THR A 229 10.03 15.83 33.05
N ALA A 230 9.13 16.51 33.77
CA ALA A 230 7.73 16.63 33.33
C ALA A 230 7.60 17.39 32.01
N GLN A 231 8.39 18.45 31.82
CA GLN A 231 8.43 19.19 30.53
C GLN A 231 8.93 18.30 29.37
N ALA A 232 9.98 17.52 29.59
CA ALA A 232 10.48 16.58 28.59
C ALA A 232 9.42 15.53 28.20
N THR A 233 8.76 14.95 29.19
CA THR A 233 7.65 13.98 28.97
C THR A 233 6.50 14.59 28.16
N LEU A 234 6.13 15.84 28.43
CA LEU A 234 5.12 16.54 27.65
C LEU A 234 5.54 16.72 26.20
N GLN A 235 6.80 17.06 25.95
CA GLN A 235 7.31 17.19 24.58
C GLN A 235 7.34 15.84 23.85
N ASP A 236 7.70 14.76 24.54
CA ASP A 236 7.69 13.41 23.98
C ASP A 236 6.28 12.99 23.54
N TYR A 237 5.26 13.22 24.35
CA TYR A 237 3.87 12.92 23.94
C TYR A 237 3.39 13.80 22.80
N LYS A 238 3.77 15.08 22.76
CA LYS A 238 3.47 15.94 21.62
C LYS A 238 4.13 15.43 20.33
N LEU A 239 5.37 14.94 20.42
CA LEU A 239 6.06 14.34 19.27
C LEU A 239 5.38 13.06 18.81
N GLN A 240 4.95 12.20 19.75
CA GLN A 240 4.18 11.00 19.41
C GLN A 240 2.87 11.33 18.70
N LEU A 241 2.15 12.38 19.15
CA LEU A 241 0.94 12.81 18.46
C LEU A 241 1.25 13.32 17.04
N LYS A 242 2.31 14.13 16.86
CA LYS A 242 2.76 14.55 15.53
C LYS A 242 3.05 13.37 14.61
N GLN A 243 3.69 12.31 15.12
CA GLN A 243 3.98 11.09 14.35
C GLN A 243 2.70 10.36 13.93
N LEU A 244 1.69 10.28 14.81
CA LEU A 244 0.39 9.66 14.46
C LEU A 244 -0.36 10.47 13.40
N LEU A 245 -0.19 11.80 13.42
CA LEU A 245 -0.79 12.73 12.45
C LEU A 245 0.03 12.87 11.17
N GLU A 246 1.20 12.22 11.06
CA GLU A 246 2.14 12.36 9.92
C GLU A 246 2.54 13.83 9.66
N LEU A 247 2.65 14.63 10.73
CA LEU A 247 3.09 16.01 10.63
C LEU A 247 4.61 16.11 10.65
N ASP A 248 5.16 17.09 9.91
CA ASP A 248 6.57 17.40 9.95
C ASP A 248 7.01 17.85 11.36
N GLY A 249 8.19 17.41 11.81
CA GLY A 249 8.70 17.67 13.15
C GLY A 249 8.87 19.15 13.48
N GLU A 250 9.12 19.99 12.47
CA GLU A 250 9.36 21.42 12.61
C GLU A 250 8.09 22.24 12.86
N GLN A 251 6.91 21.70 12.55
CA GLN A 251 5.64 22.43 12.73
C GLN A 251 5.30 22.55 14.21
N GLU A 252 5.10 23.78 14.68
CA GLU A 252 4.57 24.03 16.02
C GLU A 252 3.10 23.58 16.09
N MET A 253 2.80 22.70 17.05
CA MET A 253 1.45 22.22 17.31
C MET A 253 0.96 22.73 18.64
N GLN A 254 -0.10 23.54 18.61
CA GLN A 254 -0.78 23.98 19.82
C GLN A 254 -1.97 23.05 20.10
N VAL A 255 -1.82 22.19 21.10
CA VAL A 255 -2.88 21.29 21.55
C VAL A 255 -3.84 22.09 22.41
N TYR A 256 -5.13 22.00 22.12
CA TYR A 256 -6.16 22.60 22.96
C TYR A 256 -6.27 21.81 24.28
N LEU A 257 -6.12 22.51 25.39
CA LEU A 257 -6.26 21.95 26.74
C LEU A 257 -7.61 22.42 27.30
N PRO A 258 -8.65 21.59 27.25
CA PRO A 258 -9.95 21.97 27.81
C PRO A 258 -9.80 22.16 29.34
N ALA A 259 -10.50 23.15 29.87
CA ALA A 259 -10.65 23.24 31.32
C ALA A 259 -11.44 22.02 31.79
N LEU A 260 -10.82 21.16 32.61
CA LEU A 260 -11.48 20.00 33.20
C LEU A 260 -12.56 20.51 34.16
N GLY A 261 -13.81 20.43 33.73
CA GLY A 261 -14.98 20.68 34.61
C GLY A 261 -15.34 19.39 35.35
N ASP A 262 -15.91 19.53 36.52
CA ASP A 262 -16.41 18.39 37.32
C ASP A 262 -17.69 17.75 36.71
N GLU A 263 -18.11 18.21 35.55
CA GLU A 263 -19.30 17.71 34.87
C GLU A 263 -19.11 16.25 34.44
N ASN A 264 -20.00 15.40 34.91
CA ASN A 264 -20.06 13.96 34.57
C ASN A 264 -19.06 13.00 35.25
N VAL A 265 -18.22 13.44 36.19
CA VAL A 265 -17.33 12.54 36.93
C VAL A 265 -18.07 11.42 37.67
N LEU A 266 -19.32 11.67 38.06
CA LEU A 266 -20.20 10.71 38.77
C LEU A 266 -21.16 9.95 37.86
N SER A 267 -21.04 10.09 36.54
CA SER A 267 -21.88 9.33 35.59
C SER A 267 -21.62 7.84 35.75
N PRO A 268 -22.68 6.99 35.86
CA PRO A 268 -22.50 5.56 36.00
C PRO A 268 -21.86 4.98 34.73
N LEU A 269 -20.74 4.29 34.90
CA LEU A 269 -20.10 3.56 33.79
C LEU A 269 -20.98 2.38 33.38
N PRO A 270 -21.05 2.06 32.09
CA PRO A 270 -21.78 0.87 31.63
C PRO A 270 -21.17 -0.40 32.22
N THR A 271 -22.02 -1.42 32.44
CA THR A 271 -21.54 -2.68 33.03
C THR A 271 -20.57 -3.39 32.07
N LYS A 272 -19.64 -4.14 32.63
CA LYS A 272 -18.66 -4.95 31.82
C LYS A 272 -19.39 -5.83 30.78
N THR A 273 -20.52 -6.41 31.14
CA THR A 273 -21.32 -7.29 30.26
C THR A 273 -21.93 -6.51 29.08
N ASP A 274 -22.41 -5.30 29.33
CA ASP A 274 -23.02 -4.47 28.27
C ASP A 274 -21.94 -3.96 27.31
N VAL A 275 -20.80 -3.54 27.83
CA VAL A 275 -19.63 -3.16 27.00
C VAL A 275 -19.16 -4.32 26.14
N PHE A 276 -19.04 -5.52 26.71
CA PHE A 276 -18.65 -6.72 25.96
C PHE A 276 -19.64 -7.05 24.86
N ARG A 277 -20.95 -7.04 25.19
CA ARG A 277 -22.01 -7.33 24.21
C ARG A 277 -22.01 -6.33 23.05
N SER A 278 -21.88 -5.05 23.34
CA SER A 278 -21.79 -3.99 22.36
C SER A 278 -20.52 -4.12 21.51
N ALA A 279 -19.37 -4.42 22.12
CA ALA A 279 -18.11 -4.61 21.41
C ALA A 279 -18.18 -5.79 20.41
N VAL A 280 -18.73 -6.95 20.84
CA VAL A 280 -18.89 -8.11 19.94
C VAL A 280 -19.82 -7.82 18.77
N ALA A 281 -20.82 -6.94 18.95
CA ALA A 281 -21.76 -6.59 17.89
C ALA A 281 -21.24 -5.53 16.92
N LEU A 282 -20.41 -4.61 17.38
CA LEU A 282 -20.01 -3.42 16.62
C LEU A 282 -18.60 -3.48 16.05
N ARG A 283 -17.71 -4.31 16.62
CA ARG A 283 -16.30 -4.34 16.17
C ARG A 283 -16.12 -5.00 14.81
N PRO A 284 -15.51 -4.31 13.84
CA PRO A 284 -15.33 -4.82 12.48
C PRO A 284 -14.41 -6.06 12.43
N GLU A 285 -13.46 -6.22 13.36
CA GLU A 285 -12.54 -7.37 13.41
C GLU A 285 -13.29 -8.69 13.66
N ILE A 286 -14.39 -8.65 14.39
CA ILE A 286 -15.23 -9.84 14.66
C ILE A 286 -15.94 -10.28 13.38
N GLU A 287 -16.49 -9.34 12.63
CA GLU A 287 -17.12 -9.62 11.33
C GLU A 287 -16.08 -10.08 10.30
N ALA A 288 -14.93 -9.41 10.22
CA ALA A 288 -13.82 -9.80 9.34
C ALA A 288 -13.37 -11.24 9.61
N SER A 289 -13.24 -11.63 10.89
CA SER A 289 -12.87 -13.00 11.27
C SER A 289 -13.92 -14.02 10.83
N LYS A 290 -15.21 -13.73 10.97
CA LYS A 290 -16.31 -14.61 10.51
C LYS A 290 -16.27 -14.79 8.99
N LEU A 291 -16.11 -13.71 8.23
CA LEU A 291 -16.02 -13.76 6.77
C LEU A 291 -14.74 -14.49 6.30
N SER A 292 -13.64 -14.39 7.05
CA SER A 292 -12.41 -15.13 6.78
C SER A 292 -12.60 -16.65 6.95
N VAL A 293 -13.39 -17.08 7.95
CA VAL A 293 -13.77 -18.49 8.10
C VAL A 293 -14.61 -18.95 6.90
N GLU A 294 -15.62 -18.18 6.49
CA GLU A 294 -16.45 -18.49 5.33
C GLU A 294 -15.62 -18.55 4.03
N ALA A 295 -14.70 -17.61 3.84
CA ALA A 295 -13.75 -17.64 2.70
C ALA A 295 -12.87 -18.90 2.71
N SER A 296 -12.47 -19.37 3.90
CA SER A 296 -11.70 -20.60 4.07
C SER A 296 -12.53 -21.84 3.74
N GLU A 297 -13.81 -21.87 4.10
CA GLU A 297 -14.75 -22.93 3.75
C GLU A 297 -14.95 -23.02 2.22
N LEU A 298 -15.07 -21.86 1.55
CA LEU A 298 -15.08 -21.81 0.08
C LEU A 298 -13.76 -22.35 -0.49
N GLY A 299 -12.63 -22.07 0.16
CA GLY A 299 -11.30 -22.63 -0.21
C GLY A 299 -11.28 -24.16 -0.19
N ILE A 300 -11.90 -24.78 0.82
CA ILE A 300 -12.10 -26.24 0.86
C ILE A 300 -12.96 -26.70 -0.33
N GLY A 301 -14.03 -25.95 -0.63
CA GLY A 301 -14.89 -26.23 -1.77
C GLY A 301 -14.17 -26.10 -3.13
N ILE A 302 -13.25 -25.16 -3.25
CA ILE A 302 -12.37 -24.96 -4.41
C ILE A 302 -11.41 -26.15 -4.56
N ALA A 303 -10.80 -26.61 -3.48
CA ALA A 303 -9.93 -27.78 -3.49
C ALA A 303 -10.68 -29.06 -3.93
N LYS A 304 -11.89 -29.29 -3.37
CA LYS A 304 -12.76 -30.41 -3.76
C LYS A 304 -13.18 -30.38 -5.23
N SER A 305 -13.21 -29.20 -5.87
CA SER A 305 -13.49 -29.08 -7.30
C SER A 305 -12.44 -29.79 -8.18
N GLY A 306 -11.23 -30.01 -7.65
CA GLY A 306 -10.16 -30.77 -8.32
C GLY A 306 -10.48 -32.25 -8.57
N TYR A 307 -11.43 -32.81 -7.84
CA TYR A 307 -11.92 -34.19 -8.05
C TYR A 307 -12.92 -34.30 -9.21
N LEU A 308 -13.43 -33.18 -9.71
CA LEU A 308 -14.39 -33.16 -10.80
C LEU A 308 -13.70 -32.98 -12.16
N PRO A 309 -14.26 -33.50 -13.26
CA PRO A 309 -13.69 -33.32 -14.58
C PRO A 309 -13.72 -31.82 -14.98
N SER A 310 -12.71 -31.42 -15.77
CA SER A 310 -12.65 -30.10 -16.39
C SER A 310 -12.85 -30.20 -17.90
N VAL A 311 -13.66 -29.30 -18.47
CA VAL A 311 -13.88 -29.19 -19.92
C VAL A 311 -13.35 -27.86 -20.39
N SER A 312 -12.37 -27.90 -21.31
CA SER A 312 -11.80 -26.69 -21.92
C SER A 312 -11.83 -26.79 -23.45
N LEU A 313 -12.17 -25.69 -24.08
CA LEU A 313 -12.09 -25.50 -25.53
C LEU A 313 -10.80 -24.73 -25.84
N ARG A 314 -10.01 -25.26 -26.78
CA ARG A 314 -8.78 -24.62 -27.23
C ARG A 314 -8.79 -24.55 -28.75
N ARG A 315 -8.47 -23.39 -29.30
CA ARG A 315 -8.23 -23.19 -30.73
C ARG A 315 -6.88 -22.50 -30.87
N ALA A 316 -5.97 -23.15 -31.60
CA ALA A 316 -4.68 -22.59 -31.97
C ALA A 316 -4.62 -22.45 -33.48
N SER A 317 -4.10 -21.33 -33.97
CA SER A 317 -3.75 -21.12 -35.37
C SER A 317 -2.31 -20.64 -35.40
N GLU A 318 -1.45 -21.41 -36.05
CA GLU A 318 -0.02 -21.11 -36.16
C GLU A 318 0.32 -20.95 -37.64
N LYS A 319 1.03 -19.88 -37.97
CA LYS A 319 1.57 -19.67 -39.34
C LYS A 319 3.07 -19.51 -39.24
N ARG A 320 3.79 -20.42 -39.89
CA ARG A 320 5.24 -20.37 -40.01
C ARG A 320 5.60 -19.68 -41.34
N MET A 321 6.48 -18.69 -41.27
CA MET A 321 7.12 -18.10 -42.45
C MET A 321 8.59 -18.53 -42.45
N GLU A 322 8.95 -19.32 -43.45
CA GLU A 322 10.32 -19.69 -43.75
C GLU A 322 10.74 -18.98 -45.03
N GLN A 323 11.61 -18.00 -44.96
CA GLN A 323 12.24 -17.42 -46.16
C GLN A 323 13.60 -18.07 -46.37
N LEU A 324 13.65 -18.97 -47.31
CA LEU A 324 14.87 -19.48 -47.90
C LEU A 324 15.39 -18.44 -48.89
N HIS A 325 16.44 -17.72 -48.54
CA HIS A 325 17.13 -16.84 -49.48
C HIS A 325 17.95 -17.69 -50.44
N ARG A 326 17.33 -18.11 -51.55
CA ARG A 326 18.02 -18.70 -52.69
C ARG A 326 18.78 -17.62 -53.43
N THR A 327 20.07 -17.47 -53.24
CA THR A 327 20.97 -16.76 -54.15
C THR A 327 21.20 -17.68 -55.35
N GLN A 328 20.42 -17.48 -56.43
CA GLN A 328 20.75 -18.01 -57.74
C GLN A 328 21.95 -17.22 -58.27
N HIS A 329 23.13 -17.79 -58.21
CA HIS A 329 24.24 -17.36 -59.09
C HIS A 329 23.91 -17.91 -60.50
N GLN A 330 23.28 -17.06 -61.36
CA GLN A 330 23.36 -17.23 -62.78
C GLN A 330 24.85 -17.06 -63.21
N ARG A 331 25.49 -18.13 -63.64
CA ARG A 331 26.72 -18.02 -64.41
C ARG A 331 26.32 -17.52 -65.80
N PRO A 332 27.04 -16.52 -66.37
CA PRO A 332 26.93 -16.22 -67.80
C PRO A 332 27.57 -17.35 -68.59
N ASN A 333 26.84 -17.86 -69.58
CA ASN A 333 27.39 -18.75 -70.59
C ASN A 333 28.51 -18.06 -71.35
N LEU A 334 29.67 -18.75 -71.40
CA LEU A 334 30.65 -18.61 -72.46
C LEU A 334 30.53 -19.79 -73.39
#